data_e9b3c88d6cd554dba53a0f1806cf9990
#
_entry.id   e9b3c88d6cd554dba53a0f1806cf9990
#
_cell.length_a   1.000
_cell.length_b   1.000
_cell.length_c   1.000
_cell.angle_alpha   90.00
_cell.angle_beta   90.00
_cell.angle_gamma   90.00
#
_symmetry.space_group_name_H-M   'P 1'
#
loop_
_entity.id
_entity.type
_entity.pdbx_description
1 polymer ?
#
loop_
_entity_poly.entity_id
_entity_poly.type
_entity_poly.pdbx_seq_one_letter_code
_entity_poly.pdbx_strand_id
1 'polypeptide(L)'
;DPDLFNRFEASRELGKSALLAMLQTEAAPDDAYCTALLQVMVNEDLDPAFRAMCCTLPSQDEIAKTLTEQGQTPDPVAIDAAFHRLSEHLARQGQDALRALYHAHQLAGPFSPDAASCGARALSALALRLISYVDGGTLAAKQFATANTMSLQLPALGNLNRHGQGSEAISQFYQQWRHERLVID
;
A
#
# COMPACT_ATOMS: atom_id res chain seq x y z
N ASP A 1 7.06 -4.72 22.11
CA ASP A 1 7.07 -6.18 22.20
C ASP A 1 8.22 -6.70 21.31
N PRO A 2 9.06 -7.63 21.79
CA PRO A 2 10.10 -8.25 20.97
C PRO A 2 9.54 -9.27 19.96
N ASP A 3 8.33 -9.80 20.17
CA ASP A 3 7.67 -10.76 19.29
C ASP A 3 7.13 -10.06 18.04
N LEU A 4 7.62 -10.46 16.88
CA LEU A 4 7.21 -9.89 15.59
C LEU A 4 5.74 -10.19 15.24
N PHE A 5 5.21 -11.33 15.66
CA PHE A 5 3.80 -11.66 15.44
C PHE A 5 2.88 -10.72 16.24
N ASN A 6 3.17 -10.52 17.53
CA ASN A 6 2.41 -9.60 18.37
C ASN A 6 2.46 -8.15 17.84
N ARG A 7 3.62 -7.73 17.31
CA ARG A 7 3.76 -6.41 16.69
C ARG A 7 2.92 -6.27 15.42
N PHE A 8 2.87 -7.29 14.60
CA PHE A 8 2.04 -7.34 13.40
C PHE A 8 0.54 -7.27 13.77
N GLU A 9 0.08 -8.13 14.70
CA GLU A 9 -1.32 -8.13 15.15
C GLU A 9 -1.71 -6.79 15.76
N ALA A 10 -0.86 -6.19 16.60
CA ALA A 10 -1.10 -4.88 17.17
C ALA A 10 -1.23 -3.79 16.08
N SER A 11 -0.39 -3.82 15.05
CA SER A 11 -0.47 -2.88 13.95
C SER A 11 -1.80 -3.01 13.18
N ARG A 12 -2.25 -4.24 12.94
CA ARG A 12 -3.54 -4.50 12.28
C ARG A 12 -4.72 -4.00 13.10
N GLU A 13 -4.75 -4.29 14.41
CA GLU A 13 -5.82 -3.84 15.31
C GLU A 13 -5.85 -2.31 15.43
N LEU A 14 -4.69 -1.64 15.48
CA LEU A 14 -4.63 -0.18 15.48
C LEU A 14 -5.17 0.40 14.16
N GLY A 15 -4.78 -0.18 13.02
CA GLY A 15 -5.29 0.25 11.71
C GLY A 15 -6.80 0.08 11.56
N LYS A 16 -7.32 -1.04 12.05
CA LYS A 16 -8.75 -1.32 12.09
C LYS A 16 -9.48 -0.33 12.99
N SER A 17 -8.95 -0.08 14.19
CA SER A 17 -9.53 0.90 15.13
C SER A 17 -9.56 2.31 14.55
N ALA A 18 -8.49 2.75 13.88
CA ALA A 18 -8.42 4.06 13.22
C ALA A 18 -9.48 4.20 12.12
N LEU A 19 -9.63 3.20 11.25
CA LEU A 19 -10.63 3.20 10.18
C LEU A 19 -12.06 3.16 10.72
N LEU A 20 -12.34 2.34 11.75
CA LEU A 20 -13.65 2.26 12.36
C LEU A 20 -14.03 3.58 13.06
N ALA A 21 -13.10 4.24 13.73
CA ALA A 21 -13.34 5.56 14.31
C ALA A 21 -13.73 6.59 13.25
N MET A 22 -13.04 6.60 12.10
CA MET A 22 -13.37 7.49 10.98
C MET A 22 -14.75 7.21 10.39
N LEU A 23 -15.21 5.96 10.39
CA LEU A 23 -16.50 5.55 9.84
C LEU A 23 -17.67 5.78 10.82
N GLN A 24 -17.45 5.54 12.11
CA GLN A 24 -18.52 5.54 13.12
C GLN A 24 -18.69 6.89 13.81
N THR A 25 -17.63 7.67 13.93
CA THR A 25 -17.65 8.97 14.64
C THR A 25 -17.24 10.15 13.76
N GLU A 26 -17.04 9.91 12.45
CA GLU A 26 -16.52 10.92 11.50
C GLU A 26 -15.18 11.54 11.95
N ALA A 27 -14.39 10.80 12.73
CA ALA A 27 -13.11 11.26 13.23
C ALA A 27 -12.16 11.66 12.08
N ALA A 28 -11.27 12.59 12.36
CA ALA A 28 -10.13 12.84 11.48
C ALA A 28 -9.16 11.63 11.51
N PRO A 29 -8.29 11.46 10.48
CA PRO A 29 -7.20 10.51 10.56
C PRO A 29 -6.35 10.71 11.82
N ASP A 30 -5.96 9.62 12.47
CA ASP A 30 -5.18 9.66 13.70
C ASP A 30 -3.69 9.95 13.42
N ASP A 31 -3.22 11.13 13.82
CA ASP A 31 -1.82 11.56 13.65
C ASP A 31 -0.83 10.66 14.39
N ALA A 32 -1.20 10.16 15.56
CA ALA A 32 -0.31 9.30 16.34
C ALA A 32 -0.15 7.94 15.68
N TYR A 33 -1.24 7.38 15.14
CA TYR A 33 -1.19 6.15 14.35
C TYR A 33 -0.34 6.34 13.08
N CYS A 34 -0.55 7.41 12.32
CA CYS A 34 0.23 7.71 11.13
C CYS A 34 1.72 7.89 11.44
N THR A 35 2.05 8.59 12.53
CA THR A 35 3.43 8.75 12.99
C THR A 35 4.06 7.40 13.34
N ALA A 36 3.34 6.53 14.05
CA ALA A 36 3.82 5.19 14.39
C ALA A 36 4.08 4.33 13.15
N LEU A 37 3.19 4.37 12.14
CA LEU A 37 3.41 3.67 10.87
C LEU A 37 4.66 4.18 10.15
N LEU A 38 4.85 5.50 10.07
CA LEU A 38 6.03 6.08 9.43
C LEU A 38 7.32 5.67 10.14
N GLN A 39 7.32 5.64 11.48
CA GLN A 39 8.46 5.16 12.27
C GLN A 39 8.79 3.69 11.97
N VAL A 40 7.78 2.82 11.82
CA VAL A 40 8.00 1.42 11.43
C VAL A 40 8.54 1.33 10.00
N MET A 41 8.00 2.10 9.05
CA MET A 41 8.44 2.09 7.66
C MET A 41 9.90 2.46 7.48
N VAL A 42 10.40 3.42 8.26
CA VAL A 42 11.79 3.90 8.14
C VAL A 42 12.77 3.21 9.09
N ASN A 43 12.32 2.31 9.95
CA ASN A 43 13.19 1.63 10.90
C ASN A 43 14.04 0.55 10.20
N GLU A 44 15.30 0.86 9.95
CA GLU A 44 16.24 -0.03 9.23
C GLU A 44 16.66 -1.27 10.04
N ASP A 45 16.42 -1.30 11.35
CA ASP A 45 16.65 -2.48 12.19
C ASP A 45 15.62 -3.62 11.91
N LEU A 46 14.56 -3.30 11.18
CA LEU A 46 13.51 -4.25 10.81
C LEU A 46 13.66 -4.70 9.35
N ASP A 47 13.38 -5.98 9.12
CA ASP A 47 13.34 -6.54 7.77
C ASP A 47 12.35 -5.78 6.87
N PRO A 48 12.70 -5.47 5.60
CA PRO A 48 11.82 -4.71 4.69
C PRO A 48 10.46 -5.38 4.44
N ALA A 49 10.40 -6.72 4.36
CA ALA A 49 9.12 -7.42 4.18
C ALA A 49 8.23 -7.27 5.42
N PHE A 50 8.83 -7.36 6.61
CA PHE A 50 8.12 -7.15 7.87
C PHE A 50 7.58 -5.72 7.98
N ARG A 51 8.39 -4.71 7.64
CA ARG A 51 7.94 -3.30 7.59
C ARG A 51 6.75 -3.11 6.66
N ALA A 52 6.84 -3.66 5.43
CA ALA A 52 5.75 -3.59 4.46
C ALA A 52 4.47 -4.27 4.97
N MET A 53 4.60 -5.43 5.60
CA MET A 53 3.48 -6.19 6.15
C MET A 53 2.79 -5.45 7.30
N CYS A 54 3.55 -4.95 8.27
CA CYS A 54 3.01 -4.20 9.42
C CYS A 54 2.33 -2.89 9.00
N CYS A 55 2.81 -2.24 7.94
CA CYS A 55 2.28 -0.96 7.48
C CYS A 55 1.22 -1.08 6.38
N THR A 56 0.85 -2.30 6.01
CA THR A 56 -0.29 -2.54 5.13
C THR A 56 -1.58 -2.45 5.94
N LEU A 57 -2.48 -1.54 5.52
CA LEU A 57 -3.79 -1.37 6.17
C LEU A 57 -4.63 -2.65 6.05
N PRO A 58 -5.56 -2.90 6.98
CA PRO A 58 -6.58 -3.95 6.84
C PRO A 58 -7.29 -3.85 5.49
N SER A 59 -7.87 -4.93 5.00
CA SER A 59 -8.66 -4.86 3.77
C SER A 59 -10.02 -4.19 4.00
N GLN A 60 -10.62 -3.66 2.92
CA GLN A 60 -11.98 -3.12 2.99
C GLN A 60 -12.99 -4.19 3.42
N ASP A 61 -12.78 -5.44 2.99
CA ASP A 61 -13.62 -6.58 3.37
C ASP A 61 -13.54 -6.88 4.88
N GLU A 62 -12.36 -6.77 5.49
CA GLU A 62 -12.21 -6.92 6.94
C GLU A 62 -12.97 -5.83 7.71
N ILE A 63 -12.93 -4.59 7.23
CA ILE A 63 -13.69 -3.49 7.84
C ILE A 63 -15.19 -3.72 7.66
N ALA A 64 -15.64 -4.09 6.46
CA ALA A 64 -17.04 -4.40 6.18
C ALA A 64 -17.55 -5.55 7.07
N LYS A 65 -16.76 -6.63 7.21
CA LYS A 65 -17.08 -7.75 8.10
C LYS A 65 -17.21 -7.29 9.56
N THR A 66 -16.26 -6.49 10.05
CA THR A 66 -16.30 -5.98 11.43
C THR A 66 -17.54 -5.13 11.69
N LEU A 67 -17.92 -4.23 10.76
CA LEU A 67 -19.14 -3.44 10.86
C LEU A 67 -20.39 -4.34 10.92
N THR A 68 -20.43 -5.38 10.07
CA THR A 68 -21.53 -6.36 10.07
C THR A 68 -21.63 -7.11 11.40
N GLU A 69 -20.50 -7.55 11.95
CA GLU A 69 -20.45 -8.23 13.28
C GLU A 69 -20.90 -7.30 14.42
N GLN A 70 -20.76 -6.00 14.26
CA GLN A 70 -21.26 -4.98 15.18
C GLN A 70 -22.74 -4.59 14.93
N GLY A 71 -23.44 -5.28 14.01
CA GLY A 71 -24.83 -5.01 13.67
C GLY A 71 -25.05 -3.78 12.80
N GLN A 72 -23.99 -3.26 12.16
CA GLN A 72 -24.06 -2.13 11.24
C GLN A 72 -24.10 -2.61 9.79
N THR A 73 -24.77 -1.88 8.91
CA THR A 73 -24.73 -2.14 7.46
C THR A 73 -23.51 -1.43 6.87
N PRO A 74 -22.52 -2.17 6.32
CA PRO A 74 -21.35 -1.53 5.72
C PRO A 74 -21.73 -0.77 4.44
N ASP A 75 -21.23 0.46 4.31
CA ASP A 75 -21.29 1.25 3.11
C ASP A 75 -19.94 1.21 2.38
N PRO A 76 -19.83 0.55 1.23
CA PRO A 76 -18.58 0.44 0.49
C PRO A 76 -17.99 1.80 0.07
N VAL A 77 -18.84 2.79 -0.22
CA VAL A 77 -18.38 4.13 -0.61
C VAL A 77 -17.76 4.86 0.59
N ALA A 78 -18.40 4.79 1.74
CA ALA A 78 -17.85 5.36 2.98
C ALA A 78 -16.54 4.67 3.41
N ILE A 79 -16.48 3.34 3.28
CA ILE A 79 -15.25 2.57 3.57
C ILE A 79 -14.12 3.02 2.64
N ASP A 80 -14.33 3.07 1.33
CA ASP A 80 -13.30 3.51 0.37
C ASP A 80 -12.84 4.95 0.67
N ALA A 81 -13.77 5.85 0.95
CA ALA A 81 -13.47 7.23 1.34
C ALA A 81 -12.62 7.33 2.62
N ALA A 82 -12.88 6.49 3.62
CA ALA A 82 -12.08 6.45 4.85
C ALA A 82 -10.64 5.96 4.56
N PHE A 83 -10.48 4.92 3.76
CA PHE A 83 -9.16 4.45 3.31
C PHE A 83 -8.40 5.51 2.53
N HIS A 84 -9.08 6.20 1.64
CA HIS A 84 -8.47 7.29 0.86
C HIS A 84 -7.98 8.41 1.78
N ARG A 85 -8.83 8.91 2.67
CA ARG A 85 -8.51 9.99 3.63
C ARG A 85 -7.33 9.61 4.54
N LEU A 86 -7.32 8.39 5.09
CA LEU A 86 -6.24 7.91 5.94
C LEU A 86 -4.92 7.79 5.17
N SER A 87 -4.97 7.20 3.97
CA SER A 87 -3.79 7.01 3.12
C SER A 87 -3.21 8.34 2.64
N GLU A 88 -4.06 9.29 2.25
CA GLU A 88 -3.64 10.63 1.84
C GLU A 88 -3.02 11.40 3.01
N HIS A 89 -3.61 11.33 4.19
CA HIS A 89 -3.10 11.97 5.39
C HIS A 89 -1.71 11.41 5.77
N LEU A 90 -1.56 10.08 5.82
CA LEU A 90 -0.29 9.41 6.05
C LEU A 90 0.76 9.81 5.01
N ALA A 91 0.37 9.87 3.73
CA ALA A 91 1.26 10.24 2.65
C ALA A 91 1.73 11.71 2.74
N ARG A 92 0.84 12.64 3.13
CA ARG A 92 1.20 14.05 3.34
C ARG A 92 2.15 14.23 4.51
N GLN A 93 1.90 13.51 5.62
CA GLN A 93 2.74 13.58 6.82
C GLN A 93 4.14 13.01 6.57
N GLY A 94 4.27 11.95 5.77
CA GLY A 94 5.52 11.25 5.51
C GLY A 94 6.13 11.46 4.13
N GLN A 95 5.77 12.50 3.38
CA GLN A 95 6.07 12.62 1.96
C GLN A 95 7.55 12.43 1.61
N ASP A 96 8.46 13.09 2.31
CA ASP A 96 9.90 13.01 2.03
C ASP A 96 10.46 11.64 2.42
N ALA A 97 10.05 11.11 3.57
CA ALA A 97 10.46 9.80 4.04
C ALA A 97 10.00 8.69 3.09
N LEU A 98 8.76 8.76 2.60
CA LEU A 98 8.22 7.80 1.64
C LEU A 98 8.96 7.85 0.30
N ARG A 99 9.33 9.04 -0.19
CA ARG A 99 10.13 9.19 -1.42
C ARG A 99 11.53 8.60 -1.24
N ALA A 100 12.19 8.90 -0.12
CA ALA A 100 13.49 8.33 0.22
C ALA A 100 13.40 6.80 0.31
N LEU A 101 12.39 6.27 0.97
CA LEU A 101 12.14 4.84 1.11
C LEU A 101 11.92 4.16 -0.25
N TYR A 102 11.11 4.76 -1.10
CA TYR A 102 10.90 4.26 -2.47
C TYR A 102 12.21 4.16 -3.24
N HIS A 103 13.03 5.21 -3.23
CA HIS A 103 14.30 5.22 -3.97
C HIS A 103 15.35 4.26 -3.38
N ALA A 104 15.43 4.15 -2.05
CA ALA A 104 16.37 3.26 -1.38
C ALA A 104 16.11 1.77 -1.66
N HIS A 105 14.87 1.41 -2.01
CA HIS A 105 14.47 0.03 -2.26
C HIS A 105 14.23 -0.28 -3.75
N GLN A 106 14.75 0.55 -4.66
CA GLN A 106 14.80 0.21 -6.09
C GLN A 106 15.90 -0.83 -6.32
N LEU A 107 15.54 -1.94 -6.98
CA LEU A 107 16.46 -3.01 -7.30
C LEU A 107 17.00 -2.82 -8.72
N ALA A 108 18.32 -2.85 -8.85
CA ALA A 108 18.99 -2.90 -10.14
C ALA A 108 19.27 -4.35 -10.54
N GLY A 109 19.28 -4.62 -11.86
CA GLY A 109 19.62 -5.94 -12.39
C GLY A 109 18.44 -6.86 -12.69
N PRO A 110 18.69 -8.15 -12.92
CA PRO A 110 17.67 -9.13 -13.25
C PRO A 110 16.75 -9.41 -12.05
N PHE A 111 15.55 -9.91 -12.35
CA PHE A 111 14.62 -10.35 -11.31
C PHE A 111 15.24 -11.44 -10.43
N SER A 112 15.13 -11.28 -9.11
CA SER A 112 15.46 -12.30 -8.13
C SER A 112 14.28 -12.55 -7.18
N PRO A 113 13.94 -13.83 -6.91
CA PRO A 113 12.87 -14.23 -5.99
C PRO A 113 13.36 -14.36 -4.53
N ASP A 114 14.60 -14.01 -4.22
CA ASP A 114 15.12 -14.11 -2.86
C ASP A 114 14.36 -13.21 -1.87
N ALA A 115 14.45 -13.53 -0.58
CA ALA A 115 13.70 -12.86 0.48
C ALA A 115 14.02 -11.36 0.57
N ALA A 116 15.30 -10.97 0.43
CA ALA A 116 15.72 -9.58 0.52
C ALA A 116 15.14 -8.76 -0.64
N SER A 117 15.22 -9.29 -1.87
CA SER A 117 14.65 -8.66 -3.06
C SER A 117 13.11 -8.60 -3.00
N CYS A 118 12.46 -9.63 -2.48
CA CYS A 118 11.01 -9.64 -2.26
C CYS A 118 10.61 -8.56 -1.25
N GLY A 119 11.31 -8.47 -0.13
CA GLY A 119 11.08 -7.45 0.89
C GLY A 119 11.28 -6.03 0.39
N ALA A 120 12.36 -5.79 -0.36
CA ALA A 120 12.62 -4.48 -0.98
C ALA A 120 11.49 -4.07 -1.95
N ARG A 121 11.04 -4.98 -2.81
CA ARG A 121 9.91 -4.72 -3.73
C ARG A 121 8.61 -4.44 -2.97
N ALA A 122 8.31 -5.21 -1.91
CA ALA A 122 7.11 -5.01 -1.11
C ALA A 122 7.09 -3.62 -0.44
N LEU A 123 8.21 -3.22 0.16
CA LEU A 123 8.33 -1.94 0.84
C LEU A 123 8.31 -0.77 -0.15
N SER A 124 8.99 -0.90 -1.28
CA SER A 124 8.95 0.08 -2.38
C SER A 124 7.54 0.23 -2.97
N ALA A 125 6.81 -0.88 -3.16
CA ALA A 125 5.43 -0.85 -3.65
C ALA A 125 4.47 -0.18 -2.66
N LEU A 126 4.66 -0.40 -1.35
CA LEU A 126 3.90 0.29 -0.30
C LEU A 126 4.16 1.80 -0.34
N ALA A 127 5.42 2.20 -0.43
CA ALA A 127 5.80 3.62 -0.54
C ALA A 127 5.21 4.25 -1.82
N LEU A 128 5.31 3.58 -2.97
CA LEU A 128 4.70 4.03 -4.23
C LEU A 128 3.19 4.23 -4.12
N ARG A 129 2.50 3.29 -3.46
CA ARG A 129 1.04 3.40 -3.22
C ARG A 129 0.70 4.65 -2.43
N LEU A 130 1.41 4.91 -1.34
CA LEU A 130 1.16 6.09 -0.51
C LEU A 130 1.52 7.38 -1.25
N ILE A 131 2.66 7.46 -1.93
CA ILE A 131 3.06 8.62 -2.72
C ILE A 131 2.00 8.95 -3.78
N SER A 132 1.37 7.95 -4.38
CA SER A 132 0.36 8.14 -5.43
C SER A 132 -0.88 8.92 -4.95
N TYR A 133 -1.19 8.91 -3.65
CA TYR A 133 -2.26 9.73 -3.08
C TYR A 133 -1.96 11.24 -3.07
N VAL A 134 -0.69 11.63 -3.13
CA VAL A 134 -0.29 13.04 -3.12
C VAL A 134 0.27 13.53 -4.46
N ASP A 135 0.74 12.63 -5.33
CA ASP A 135 1.27 13.00 -6.65
C ASP A 135 0.34 12.61 -7.82
N GLY A 136 -0.85 12.07 -7.51
CA GLY A 136 -1.85 11.66 -8.49
C GLY A 136 -1.38 10.53 -9.40
N GLY A 137 -0.44 9.69 -8.96
CA GLY A 137 0.09 8.55 -9.73
C GLY A 137 1.24 8.89 -10.66
N THR A 138 1.80 10.10 -10.60
CA THR A 138 2.91 10.51 -11.48
C THR A 138 4.13 9.59 -11.37
N LEU A 139 4.54 9.23 -10.15
CA LEU A 139 5.64 8.30 -9.92
C LEU A 139 5.29 6.87 -10.38
N ALA A 140 4.04 6.46 -10.20
CA ALA A 140 3.54 5.17 -10.68
C ALA A 140 3.57 5.09 -12.22
N ALA A 141 3.19 6.15 -12.94
CA ALA A 141 3.30 6.22 -14.39
C ALA A 141 4.74 6.05 -14.87
N LYS A 142 5.69 6.73 -14.20
CA LYS A 142 7.12 6.60 -14.51
C LYS A 142 7.60 5.16 -14.26
N GLN A 143 7.25 4.55 -13.13
CA GLN A 143 7.61 3.17 -12.84
C GLN A 143 7.01 2.21 -13.87
N PHE A 144 5.72 2.35 -14.20
CA PHE A 144 5.06 1.50 -15.18
C PHE A 144 5.77 1.52 -16.54
N ALA A 145 6.14 2.71 -17.01
CA ALA A 145 6.79 2.90 -18.30
C ALA A 145 8.23 2.32 -18.37
N THR A 146 8.93 2.26 -17.23
CA THR A 146 10.34 1.81 -17.17
C THR A 146 10.52 0.40 -16.62
N ALA A 147 9.49 -0.17 -15.99
CA ALA A 147 9.57 -1.48 -15.38
C ALA A 147 9.65 -2.60 -16.43
N ASN A 148 10.60 -3.49 -16.24
CA ASN A 148 10.87 -4.63 -17.12
C ASN A 148 10.37 -5.97 -16.54
N THR A 149 9.73 -5.95 -15.37
CA THR A 149 9.16 -7.13 -14.70
C THR A 149 7.73 -6.86 -14.29
N MET A 150 6.89 -7.90 -14.33
CA MET A 150 5.51 -7.86 -13.86
C MET A 150 5.43 -7.43 -12.40
N SER A 151 6.35 -7.88 -11.55
CA SER A 151 6.39 -7.53 -10.12
C SER A 151 6.54 -6.03 -9.85
N LEU A 152 7.10 -5.27 -10.79
CA LEU A 152 7.20 -3.81 -10.72
C LEU A 152 6.05 -3.12 -11.46
N GLN A 153 5.56 -3.71 -12.56
CA GLN A 153 4.45 -3.14 -13.33
C GLN A 153 3.11 -3.22 -12.61
N LEU A 154 2.80 -4.36 -11.95
CA LEU A 154 1.51 -4.55 -11.28
C LEU A 154 1.22 -3.53 -10.18
N PRO A 155 2.13 -3.23 -9.23
CA PRO A 155 1.90 -2.18 -8.24
C PRO A 155 1.68 -0.80 -8.88
N ALA A 156 2.44 -0.48 -9.92
CA ALA A 156 2.30 0.78 -10.65
C ALA A 156 0.95 0.86 -11.37
N LEU A 157 0.56 -0.21 -12.07
CA LEU A 157 -0.74 -0.31 -12.75
C LEU A 157 -1.91 -0.15 -11.78
N GLY A 158 -1.85 -0.84 -10.62
CA GLY A 158 -2.87 -0.73 -9.58
C GLY A 158 -3.04 0.70 -9.07
N ASN A 159 -1.94 1.43 -8.89
CA ASN A 159 -1.98 2.84 -8.48
C ASN A 159 -2.53 3.74 -9.60
N LEU A 160 -2.12 3.55 -10.86
CA LEU A 160 -2.68 4.29 -12.00
C LEU A 160 -4.19 4.09 -12.13
N ASN A 161 -4.66 2.85 -12.00
CA ASN A 161 -6.08 2.55 -12.05
C ASN A 161 -6.86 3.23 -10.93
N ARG A 162 -6.33 3.22 -9.70
CA ARG A 162 -6.94 3.89 -8.53
C ARG A 162 -7.10 5.39 -8.72
N HIS A 163 -6.17 6.04 -9.42
CA HIS A 163 -6.17 7.47 -9.67
C HIS A 163 -6.76 7.87 -11.04
N GLY A 164 -7.50 6.95 -11.69
CA GLY A 164 -8.21 7.23 -12.94
C GLY A 164 -7.31 7.36 -14.19
N GLN A 165 -6.05 6.95 -14.10
CA GLN A 165 -5.06 7.02 -15.18
C GLN A 165 -4.74 5.63 -15.78
N GLY A 166 -5.52 4.60 -15.43
CA GLY A 166 -5.18 3.21 -15.73
C GLY A 166 -5.54 2.72 -17.12
N SER A 167 -6.45 3.35 -17.85
CA SER A 167 -7.06 2.77 -19.07
C SER A 167 -6.04 2.38 -20.14
N GLU A 168 -5.09 3.28 -20.46
CA GLU A 168 -4.04 2.99 -21.43
C GLU A 168 -3.02 1.98 -20.90
N ALA A 169 -2.62 2.13 -19.64
CA ALA A 169 -1.69 1.24 -18.97
C ALA A 169 -2.21 -0.20 -18.88
N ILE A 170 -3.51 -0.40 -18.61
CA ILE A 170 -4.18 -1.71 -18.64
C ILE A 170 -4.07 -2.33 -20.03
N SER A 171 -4.35 -1.57 -21.08
CA SER A 171 -4.25 -2.05 -22.44
C SER A 171 -2.83 -2.45 -22.81
N GLN A 172 -1.84 -1.63 -22.45
CA GLN A 172 -0.42 -1.92 -22.68
C GLN A 172 0.02 -3.17 -21.92
N PHE A 173 -0.34 -3.27 -20.63
CA PHE A 173 -0.03 -4.43 -19.79
C PHE A 173 -0.62 -5.71 -20.36
N TYR A 174 -1.90 -5.69 -20.77
CA TYR A 174 -2.55 -6.83 -21.42
C TYR A 174 -1.84 -7.25 -22.71
N GLN A 175 -1.49 -6.31 -23.60
CA GLN A 175 -0.80 -6.64 -24.84
C GLN A 175 0.60 -7.23 -24.58
N GLN A 176 1.30 -6.77 -23.58
CA GLN A 176 2.62 -7.27 -23.21
C GLN A 176 2.57 -8.70 -22.69
N TRP A 177 1.60 -9.03 -21.83
CA TRP A 177 1.60 -10.27 -21.05
C TRP A 177 0.59 -11.32 -21.51
N ARG A 178 -0.31 -11.00 -22.43
CA ARG A 178 -1.41 -11.89 -22.86
C ARG A 178 -0.97 -13.23 -23.45
N HIS A 179 0.29 -13.40 -23.79
CA HIS A 179 0.83 -14.64 -24.37
C HIS A 179 1.63 -15.46 -23.33
N GLU A 180 1.82 -14.93 -22.15
CA GLU A 180 2.52 -15.61 -21.06
C GLU A 180 1.57 -16.58 -20.37
N ARG A 181 1.79 -17.89 -20.55
CA ARG A 181 0.90 -18.95 -20.06
C ARG A 181 0.68 -18.93 -18.56
N LEU A 182 1.67 -18.46 -17.78
CA LEU A 182 1.59 -18.39 -16.31
C LEU A 182 0.81 -17.17 -15.79
N VAL A 183 0.26 -16.36 -16.69
CA VAL A 183 -0.43 -15.10 -16.36
C VAL A 183 -1.87 -15.09 -16.87
N ILE A 184 -2.26 -16.09 -17.70
CA ILE A 184 -3.58 -16.12 -18.36
C ILE A 184 -4.68 -16.67 -17.42
N ASP A 185 -4.34 -17.35 -16.34
CA ASP A 185 -5.28 -17.85 -15.35
C ASP A 185 -5.55 -16.77 -14.28
#